data_8feb92345e3f8f994bab39bee9fb3c21
#
_entry.id   8feb92345e3f8f994bab39bee9fb3c21
#
_cell.length_a   1.000
_cell.length_b   1.000
_cell.length_c   1.000
_cell.angle_alpha   90.00
_cell.angle_beta   90.00
_cell.angle_gamma   90.00
#
_symmetry.space_group_name_H-M   'P 1'
#
loop_
_entity.id
_entity.type
_entity.pdbx_description
1 polymer ?
#
loop_
_entity_poly.entity_id
_entity_poly.type
_entity_poly.pdbx_seq_one_letter_code
_entity_poly.pdbx_strand_id
1 'polypeptide(L)'
;LYGEKKWGLSIYASNTALINNYINPLIGNLVVQDINKRTVDKYIQQLQKTAPVNTPYRHAKTEYVTPCTIEKIIKLLRCAFHQAVRWDIIGKNPFEDADLPKREKKVRAIWTADIIRQALDNCQDGKLSIAINLAFACSMRMGEITGLTWDCLHIADEDIANDNAYVWIEKELTRVDQRAIDALGEKDILFVFPRLMGGRSSTR
;
A
#
# COMPACT_ATOMS: atom_id res chain seq x y z
N LEU A 1 -0.33 16.18 12.04
CA LEU A 1 0.82 17.11 12.13
C LEU A 1 2.18 16.42 11.95
N TYR A 2 2.57 15.45 12.80
CA TYR A 2 3.87 14.80 12.71
C TYR A 2 3.97 13.85 11.48
N GLY A 3 2.94 13.09 11.23
CA GLY A 3 2.85 12.19 10.08
C GLY A 3 2.79 12.91 8.74
N GLU A 4 2.08 14.03 8.65
CA GLU A 4 1.95 14.85 7.43
C GLU A 4 3.31 15.29 6.87
N LYS A 5 4.27 15.59 7.75
CA LYS A 5 5.63 15.99 7.35
C LYS A 5 6.51 14.83 6.88
N LYS A 6 6.20 13.57 7.27
CA LYS A 6 7.07 12.41 7.06
C LYS A 6 6.49 11.36 6.13
N TRP A 7 5.17 11.33 5.95
CA TRP A 7 4.52 10.31 5.14
C TRP A 7 4.37 10.77 3.70
N GLY A 8 4.72 9.90 2.77
CA GLY A 8 4.30 10.06 1.37
C GLY A 8 2.79 9.80 1.23
N LEU A 9 2.22 10.24 0.10
CA LEU A 9 0.78 10.24 -0.19
C LEU A 9 0.08 8.89 0.10
N SER A 10 0.63 7.79 -0.39
CA SER A 10 0.04 6.45 -0.19
C SER A 10 0.05 6.00 1.26
N ILE A 11 1.12 6.33 2.00
CA ILE A 11 1.25 6.01 3.43
C ILE A 11 0.28 6.87 4.23
N TYR A 12 0.17 8.16 3.91
CA TYR A 12 -0.77 9.08 4.55
C TYR A 12 -2.21 8.58 4.37
N ALA A 13 -2.63 8.28 3.14
CA ALA A 13 -3.96 7.76 2.85
C ALA A 13 -4.25 6.47 3.62
N SER A 14 -3.31 5.53 3.63
CA SER A 14 -3.45 4.26 4.34
C SER A 14 -3.54 4.44 5.86
N ASN A 15 -2.65 5.23 6.45
CA ASN A 15 -2.63 5.47 7.89
C ASN A 15 -3.86 6.25 8.36
N THR A 16 -4.29 7.27 7.63
CA THR A 16 -5.50 8.03 7.92
C THR A 16 -6.74 7.14 7.90
N ALA A 17 -6.83 6.22 6.93
CA ALA A 17 -7.90 5.24 6.89
C ALA A 17 -7.88 4.31 8.13
N LEU A 18 -6.71 3.83 8.57
CA LEU A 18 -6.59 3.02 9.78
C LEU A 18 -6.99 3.80 11.03
N ILE A 19 -6.59 5.06 11.14
CA ILE A 19 -6.92 5.94 12.26
C ILE A 19 -8.44 6.13 12.34
N ASN A 20 -9.07 6.54 11.24
CA ASN A 20 -10.48 6.88 11.22
C ASN A 20 -11.40 5.66 11.36
N ASN A 21 -10.99 4.52 10.82
CA ASN A 21 -11.84 3.34 10.79
C ASN A 21 -11.69 2.42 12.01
N TYR A 22 -10.52 2.41 12.66
CA TYR A 22 -10.23 1.42 13.70
C TYR A 22 -9.64 2.00 14.98
N ILE A 23 -8.88 3.10 14.92
CA ILE A 23 -8.26 3.67 16.11
C ILE A 23 -9.23 4.61 16.82
N ASN A 24 -9.67 5.67 16.14
CA ASN A 24 -10.56 6.66 16.72
C ASN A 24 -11.86 6.06 17.26
N PRO A 25 -12.58 5.17 16.55
CA PRO A 25 -13.84 4.63 17.04
C PRO A 25 -13.68 3.72 18.27
N LEU A 26 -12.56 3.05 18.44
CA LEU A 26 -12.39 2.01 19.45
C LEU A 26 -11.61 2.48 20.69
N ILE A 27 -10.60 3.31 20.50
CA ILE A 27 -9.73 3.79 21.62
C ILE A 27 -9.45 5.30 21.60
N GLY A 28 -9.99 6.02 20.61
CA GLY A 28 -9.68 7.46 20.44
C GLY A 28 -10.13 8.36 21.60
N ASN A 29 -11.10 7.91 22.38
CA ASN A 29 -11.61 8.64 23.55
C ASN A 29 -10.83 8.37 24.85
N LEU A 30 -9.85 7.46 24.82
CA LEU A 30 -9.06 7.13 26.00
C LEU A 30 -7.94 8.16 26.21
N VAL A 31 -7.68 8.48 27.45
CA VAL A 31 -6.54 9.31 27.82
C VAL A 31 -5.26 8.52 27.56
N VAL A 32 -4.28 9.14 26.92
CA VAL A 32 -3.04 8.46 26.48
C VAL A 32 -2.27 7.86 27.65
N GLN A 33 -2.25 8.53 28.81
CA GLN A 33 -1.59 8.09 30.03
C GLN A 33 -2.25 6.85 30.66
N ASP A 34 -3.55 6.63 30.41
CA ASP A 34 -4.31 5.51 30.98
C ASP A 34 -4.22 4.24 30.12
N ILE A 35 -3.65 4.34 28.91
CA ILE A 35 -3.46 3.19 28.02
C ILE A 35 -2.28 2.35 28.53
N ASN A 36 -2.61 1.19 29.06
CA ASN A 36 -1.66 0.20 29.56
C ASN A 36 -1.69 -1.10 28.72
N LYS A 37 -0.79 -2.06 29.02
CA LYS A 37 -0.72 -3.35 28.29
C LYS A 37 -2.07 -4.08 28.25
N ARG A 38 -2.81 -4.10 29.35
CA ARG A 38 -4.14 -4.75 29.41
C ARG A 38 -5.16 -4.08 28.49
N THR A 39 -5.08 -2.75 28.35
CA THR A 39 -5.90 -1.99 27.40
C THR A 39 -5.55 -2.37 25.96
N VAL A 40 -4.25 -2.53 25.65
CA VAL A 40 -3.77 -2.96 24.32
C VAL A 40 -4.26 -4.37 23.98
N ASP A 41 -4.17 -5.33 24.91
CA ASP A 41 -4.63 -6.70 24.71
C ASP A 41 -6.15 -6.75 24.44
N LYS A 42 -6.95 -6.02 25.21
CA LYS A 42 -8.40 -5.88 24.97
C LYS A 42 -8.69 -5.28 23.61
N TYR A 43 -7.94 -4.26 23.21
CA TYR A 43 -8.10 -3.62 21.91
C TYR A 43 -7.79 -4.59 20.76
N ILE A 44 -6.73 -5.39 20.86
CA ILE A 44 -6.40 -6.41 19.86
C ILE A 44 -7.51 -7.45 19.77
N GLN A 45 -8.04 -7.94 20.91
CA GLN A 45 -9.17 -8.87 20.94
C GLN A 45 -10.43 -8.28 20.31
N GLN A 46 -10.69 -6.99 20.52
CA GLN A 46 -11.80 -6.28 19.91
C GLN A 46 -11.63 -6.16 18.38
N LEU A 47 -10.42 -5.82 17.90
CA LEU A 47 -10.12 -5.77 16.47
C LEU A 47 -10.35 -7.11 15.77
N GLN A 48 -10.04 -8.24 16.41
CA GLN A 48 -10.28 -9.59 15.88
C GLN A 48 -11.77 -9.92 15.68
N LYS A 49 -12.67 -9.19 16.37
CA LYS A 49 -14.12 -9.32 16.27
C LYS A 49 -14.78 -8.15 15.53
N THR A 50 -13.99 -7.21 15.04
CA THR A 50 -14.50 -6.03 14.32
C THR A 50 -14.60 -6.36 12.82
N ALA A 51 -15.74 -6.01 12.22
CA ALA A 51 -15.91 -6.14 10.78
C ALA A 51 -14.98 -5.16 10.03
N PRO A 52 -14.41 -5.58 8.91
CA PRO A 52 -13.60 -4.68 8.09
C PRO A 52 -14.47 -3.59 7.45
N VAL A 53 -13.94 -2.37 7.37
CA VAL A 53 -14.64 -1.27 6.71
C VAL A 53 -14.55 -1.44 5.19
N ASN A 54 -15.71 -1.54 4.56
CA ASN A 54 -15.84 -1.58 3.12
C ASN A 54 -15.77 -0.17 2.52
N THR A 55 -15.18 -0.08 1.34
CA THR A 55 -15.19 1.15 0.55
C THR A 55 -15.98 0.92 -0.74
N PRO A 56 -16.47 1.95 -1.43
CA PRO A 56 -17.18 1.79 -2.71
C PRO A 56 -16.40 1.01 -3.77
N TYR A 57 -15.08 0.93 -3.62
CA TYR A 57 -14.18 0.29 -4.59
C TYR A 57 -13.55 -1.02 -4.09
N ARG A 58 -13.74 -1.35 -2.82
CA ARG A 58 -13.13 -2.54 -2.23
C ARG A 58 -14.01 -3.10 -1.13
N HIS A 59 -14.57 -4.27 -1.40
CA HIS A 59 -15.25 -5.08 -0.40
C HIS A 59 -14.26 -6.05 0.24
N ALA A 60 -14.29 -6.12 1.56
CA ALA A 60 -13.50 -7.10 2.28
C ALA A 60 -14.03 -8.50 2.00
N LYS A 61 -13.12 -9.45 1.83
CA LYS A 61 -13.44 -10.88 1.61
C LYS A 61 -13.52 -11.66 2.92
N THR A 62 -13.30 -11.00 4.04
CA THR A 62 -13.25 -11.60 5.39
C THR A 62 -14.32 -10.98 6.27
N GLU A 63 -14.87 -11.77 7.16
CA GLU A 63 -15.89 -11.33 8.13
C GLU A 63 -15.29 -10.37 9.16
N TYR A 64 -14.05 -10.61 9.57
CA TYR A 64 -13.34 -9.79 10.56
C TYR A 64 -12.07 -9.19 10.02
N VAL A 65 -11.54 -8.19 10.73
CA VAL A 65 -10.25 -7.55 10.43
C VAL A 65 -9.13 -8.58 10.45
N THR A 66 -8.38 -8.64 9.36
CA THR A 66 -7.31 -9.66 9.20
C THR A 66 -6.12 -9.41 10.14
N PRO A 67 -5.37 -10.46 10.55
CA PRO A 67 -4.14 -10.32 11.32
C PRO A 67 -3.14 -9.34 10.70
N CYS A 68 -3.06 -9.29 9.37
CA CYS A 68 -2.21 -8.34 8.65
C CYS A 68 -2.63 -6.88 8.87
N THR A 69 -3.94 -6.60 8.94
CA THR A 69 -4.46 -5.27 9.21
C THR A 69 -4.24 -4.88 10.66
N ILE A 70 -4.49 -5.82 11.60
CA ILE A 70 -4.22 -5.61 13.04
C ILE A 70 -2.75 -5.25 13.26
N GLU A 71 -1.82 -5.97 12.66
CA GLU A 71 -0.40 -5.68 12.76
C GLU A 71 -0.05 -4.27 12.25
N LYS A 72 -0.66 -3.82 11.14
CA LYS A 72 -0.45 -2.45 10.63
C LYS A 72 -0.97 -1.40 11.61
N ILE A 73 -2.14 -1.63 12.22
CA ILE A 73 -2.72 -0.74 13.23
C ILE A 73 -1.79 -0.64 14.45
N ILE A 74 -1.36 -1.78 14.99
CA ILE A 74 -0.47 -1.83 16.16
C ILE A 74 0.89 -1.21 15.85
N LYS A 75 1.44 -1.43 14.65
CA LYS A 75 2.68 -0.79 14.21
C LYS A 75 2.55 0.73 14.16
N LEU A 76 1.43 1.25 13.66
CA LEU A 76 1.15 2.68 13.61
C LEU A 76 1.06 3.27 15.04
N LEU A 77 0.30 2.63 15.93
CA LEU A 77 0.19 3.03 17.34
C LEU A 77 1.53 2.93 18.06
N ARG A 78 2.30 1.86 17.84
CA ARG A 78 3.66 1.74 18.42
C ARG A 78 4.53 2.93 18.05
N CYS A 79 4.52 3.36 16.79
CA CYS A 79 5.26 4.55 16.36
C CYS A 79 4.76 5.83 17.02
N ALA A 80 3.43 6.00 17.14
CA ALA A 80 2.84 7.17 17.79
C ALA A 80 3.18 7.23 19.27
N PHE A 81 3.08 6.11 19.99
CA PHE A 81 3.41 6.03 21.42
C PHE A 81 4.91 6.10 21.69
N HIS A 82 5.77 5.66 20.78
CA HIS A 82 7.20 5.96 20.85
C HIS A 82 7.47 7.48 20.81
N GLN A 83 6.73 8.19 19.97
CA GLN A 83 6.86 9.64 19.93
C GLN A 83 6.33 10.31 21.21
N ALA A 84 5.26 9.77 21.81
CA ALA A 84 4.73 10.23 23.10
C ALA A 84 5.75 10.04 24.24
N VAL A 85 6.49 8.92 24.25
CA VAL A 85 7.61 8.71 25.18
C VAL A 85 8.72 9.75 24.96
N ARG A 86 9.08 10.05 23.71
CA ARG A 86 10.11 11.06 23.38
C ARG A 86 9.71 12.49 23.79
N TRP A 87 8.42 12.74 23.90
CA TRP A 87 7.88 14.03 24.35
C TRP A 87 7.56 14.05 25.85
N ASP A 88 7.98 13.03 26.60
CA ASP A 88 7.76 12.87 28.04
C ASP A 88 6.27 12.91 28.46
N ILE A 89 5.36 12.57 27.52
CA ILE A 89 3.91 12.47 27.78
C ILE A 89 3.60 11.20 28.58
N ILE A 90 4.33 10.11 28.30
CA ILE A 90 4.25 8.80 28.97
C ILE A 90 5.65 8.25 29.22
N GLY A 91 5.81 7.48 30.29
CA GLY A 91 7.12 6.92 30.67
C GLY A 91 7.51 5.67 29.86
N LYS A 92 6.53 4.91 29.33
CA LYS A 92 6.77 3.66 28.59
C LYS A 92 5.71 3.44 27.52
N ASN A 93 6.13 2.89 26.38
CA ASN A 93 5.22 2.54 25.27
C ASN A 93 4.46 1.22 25.57
N PRO A 94 3.14 1.24 25.78
CA PRO A 94 2.38 0.03 26.08
C PRO A 94 2.22 -0.93 24.87
N PHE A 95 2.47 -0.46 23.64
CA PHE A 95 2.37 -1.22 22.41
C PHE A 95 3.67 -1.96 22.02
N GLU A 96 4.76 -1.80 22.81
CA GLU A 96 6.09 -2.34 22.45
C GLU A 96 6.06 -3.87 22.27
N ASP A 97 5.57 -4.57 23.28
CA ASP A 97 5.54 -6.05 23.36
C ASP A 97 4.11 -6.57 23.12
N ALA A 98 3.32 -5.93 22.25
CA ALA A 98 1.94 -6.35 21.98
C ALA A 98 1.90 -7.72 21.30
N ASP A 99 1.11 -8.65 21.83
CA ASP A 99 0.89 -9.98 21.27
C ASP A 99 -0.03 -9.90 20.06
N LEU A 100 0.52 -10.19 18.89
CA LEU A 100 -0.21 -10.11 17.62
C LEU A 100 -0.78 -11.48 17.22
N PRO A 101 -1.98 -11.52 16.60
CA PRO A 101 -2.54 -12.75 16.10
C PRO A 101 -1.65 -13.33 14.99
N LYS A 102 -1.48 -14.66 15.02
CA LYS A 102 -0.66 -15.38 14.04
C LYS A 102 -1.20 -15.21 12.63
N ARG A 103 -0.30 -14.97 11.70
CA ARG A 103 -0.62 -14.92 10.27
C ARG A 103 -0.56 -16.33 9.67
N GLU A 104 -1.56 -16.68 8.90
CA GLU A 104 -1.46 -17.81 7.99
C GLU A 104 -0.52 -17.46 6.82
N LYS A 105 0.52 -18.25 6.64
CA LYS A 105 1.39 -18.13 5.46
C LYS A 105 0.68 -18.75 4.26
N LYS A 106 0.13 -17.93 3.38
CA LYS A 106 -0.37 -18.41 2.08
C LYS A 106 0.82 -18.63 1.15
N VAL A 107 1.05 -19.86 0.77
CA VAL A 107 1.99 -20.20 -0.30
C VAL A 107 1.37 -19.70 -1.61
N ARG A 108 2.04 -18.79 -2.27
CA ARG A 108 1.63 -18.32 -3.61
C ARG A 108 2.30 -19.20 -4.66
N ALA A 109 1.53 -19.62 -5.67
CA ALA A 109 2.10 -20.26 -6.83
C ALA A 109 3.04 -19.27 -7.54
N ILE A 110 4.23 -19.73 -7.85
CA ILE A 110 5.19 -18.98 -8.66
C ILE A 110 5.05 -19.51 -10.09
N TRP A 111 4.90 -18.60 -11.05
CA TRP A 111 4.82 -18.98 -12.44
C TRP A 111 6.20 -19.44 -12.93
N THR A 112 6.22 -20.60 -13.57
CA THR A 112 7.41 -21.12 -14.24
C THR A 112 7.53 -20.52 -15.65
N ALA A 113 8.69 -20.67 -16.29
CA ALA A 113 8.90 -20.20 -17.66
C ALA A 113 7.85 -20.80 -18.65
N ASP A 114 7.46 -22.06 -18.44
CA ASP A 114 6.48 -22.72 -19.31
C ASP A 114 5.08 -22.14 -19.14
N ILE A 115 4.66 -21.82 -17.89
CA ILE A 115 3.37 -21.14 -17.64
C ILE A 115 3.36 -19.76 -18.29
N ILE A 116 4.49 -19.04 -18.27
CA ILE A 116 4.60 -17.73 -18.90
C ILE A 116 4.51 -17.83 -20.41
N ARG A 117 5.21 -18.78 -21.03
CA ARG A 117 5.10 -19.03 -22.48
C ARG A 117 3.65 -19.31 -22.88
N GLN A 118 2.99 -20.24 -22.16
CA GLN A 118 1.58 -20.54 -22.40
C GLN A 118 0.67 -19.30 -22.22
N ALA A 119 0.94 -18.47 -21.23
CA ALA A 119 0.17 -17.23 -21.02
C ALA A 119 0.38 -16.24 -22.16
N LEU A 120 1.60 -16.11 -22.68
CA LEU A 120 1.92 -15.24 -23.82
C LEU A 120 1.32 -15.76 -25.11
N ASP A 121 1.40 -17.07 -25.37
CA ASP A 121 0.85 -17.71 -26.57
C ASP A 121 -0.68 -17.57 -26.67
N ASN A 122 -1.37 -17.53 -25.51
CA ASN A 122 -2.81 -17.34 -25.42
C ASN A 122 -3.23 -15.86 -25.24
N CYS A 123 -2.28 -14.92 -25.09
CA CYS A 123 -2.56 -13.52 -24.86
C CYS A 123 -2.83 -12.78 -26.17
N GLN A 124 -4.10 -12.42 -26.40
CA GLN A 124 -4.49 -11.63 -27.58
C GLN A 124 -4.37 -10.10 -27.38
N ASP A 125 -4.18 -9.66 -26.13
CA ASP A 125 -3.98 -8.23 -25.79
C ASP A 125 -2.48 -7.90 -25.83
N GLY A 126 -2.06 -7.14 -26.85
CA GLY A 126 -0.66 -6.73 -27.01
C GLY A 126 -0.11 -5.93 -25.84
N LYS A 127 -0.92 -5.11 -25.14
CA LYS A 127 -0.50 -4.36 -23.97
C LYS A 127 -0.23 -5.27 -22.79
N LEU A 128 -1.10 -6.26 -22.58
CA LEU A 128 -0.91 -7.27 -21.54
C LEU A 128 0.31 -8.15 -21.83
N SER A 129 0.53 -8.54 -23.09
CA SER A 129 1.71 -9.29 -23.50
C SER A 129 3.01 -8.53 -23.20
N ILE A 130 3.08 -7.24 -23.54
CA ILE A 130 4.21 -6.38 -23.21
C ILE A 130 4.40 -6.30 -21.68
N ALA A 131 3.32 -6.10 -20.91
CA ALA A 131 3.40 -6.01 -19.46
C ALA A 131 3.91 -7.30 -18.82
N ILE A 132 3.50 -8.48 -19.32
CA ILE A 132 4.01 -9.79 -18.88
C ILE A 132 5.50 -9.90 -19.17
N ASN A 133 5.95 -9.54 -20.37
CA ASN A 133 7.37 -9.58 -20.73
C ASN A 133 8.21 -8.64 -19.84
N LEU A 134 7.78 -7.39 -19.63
CA LEU A 134 8.48 -6.44 -18.76
C LEU A 134 8.54 -6.92 -17.30
N ALA A 135 7.44 -7.49 -16.80
CA ALA A 135 7.42 -8.03 -15.44
C ALA A 135 8.41 -9.19 -15.26
N PHE A 136 8.54 -10.04 -16.28
CA PHE A 136 9.38 -11.25 -16.20
C PHE A 136 10.82 -11.01 -16.60
N ALA A 137 11.05 -10.40 -17.76
CA ALA A 137 12.42 -10.19 -18.26
C ALA A 137 13.13 -9.09 -17.47
N CYS A 138 12.44 -7.99 -17.13
CA CYS A 138 13.04 -6.84 -16.47
C CYS A 138 12.71 -6.78 -14.96
N SER A 139 11.94 -7.75 -14.42
CA SER A 139 11.51 -7.77 -13.00
C SER A 139 10.80 -6.48 -12.55
N MET A 140 10.13 -5.78 -13.47
CA MET A 140 9.45 -4.52 -13.19
C MET A 140 8.20 -4.73 -12.34
N ARG A 141 7.96 -3.79 -11.42
CA ARG A 141 6.73 -3.74 -10.64
C ARG A 141 5.57 -3.20 -11.47
N MET A 142 4.33 -3.55 -11.10
CA MET A 142 3.13 -3.08 -11.80
C MET A 142 3.09 -1.56 -11.94
N GLY A 143 3.44 -0.81 -10.88
CA GLY A 143 3.47 0.65 -10.91
C GLY A 143 4.50 1.21 -11.89
N GLU A 144 5.66 0.60 -11.99
CA GLU A 144 6.74 0.94 -12.92
C GLU A 144 6.32 0.66 -14.37
N ILE A 145 5.71 -0.52 -14.63
CA ILE A 145 5.20 -0.89 -15.96
C ILE A 145 4.12 0.08 -16.43
N THR A 146 3.17 0.42 -15.54
CA THR A 146 2.06 1.32 -15.89
C THR A 146 2.48 2.80 -15.96
N GLY A 147 3.57 3.16 -15.30
CA GLY A 147 4.17 4.49 -15.34
C GLY A 147 5.21 4.68 -16.44
N LEU A 148 5.52 3.63 -17.20
CA LEU A 148 6.53 3.68 -18.26
C LEU A 148 6.08 4.59 -19.41
N THR A 149 6.96 5.49 -19.83
CA THR A 149 6.77 6.43 -20.94
C THR A 149 7.89 6.28 -21.96
N TRP A 150 7.70 6.77 -23.18
CA TRP A 150 8.64 6.59 -24.28
C TRP A 150 10.04 7.20 -24.00
N ASP A 151 10.11 8.26 -23.22
CA ASP A 151 11.35 8.89 -22.77
C ASP A 151 12.21 8.01 -21.84
N CYS A 152 11.61 6.96 -21.27
CA CYS A 152 12.31 5.98 -20.46
C CYS A 152 12.93 4.84 -21.29
N LEU A 153 12.69 4.78 -22.60
CA LEU A 153 13.12 3.70 -23.47
C LEU A 153 14.32 4.13 -24.32
N HIS A 154 15.45 3.45 -24.18
CA HIS A 154 16.64 3.61 -25.01
C HIS A 154 16.76 2.35 -25.89
N ILE A 155 16.01 2.35 -26.99
CA ILE A 155 15.81 1.20 -27.88
C ILE A 155 15.97 1.58 -29.37
N ALA A 156 16.91 2.47 -29.68
CA ALA A 156 17.25 2.76 -31.06
C ALA A 156 17.79 1.48 -31.75
N ASP A 157 17.60 1.37 -33.05
CA ASP A 157 18.03 0.17 -33.78
C ASP A 157 19.53 -0.12 -33.60
N GLU A 158 20.35 0.93 -33.48
CA GLU A 158 21.78 0.84 -33.19
C GLU A 158 22.07 0.31 -31.78
N ASP A 159 21.28 0.73 -30.79
CA ASP A 159 21.41 0.26 -29.40
C ASP A 159 21.02 -1.22 -29.28
N ILE A 160 19.96 -1.62 -29.98
CA ILE A 160 19.52 -3.01 -30.04
C ILE A 160 20.58 -3.88 -30.73
N ALA A 161 21.13 -3.42 -31.87
CA ALA A 161 22.15 -4.16 -32.63
C ALA A 161 23.46 -4.35 -31.85
N ASN A 162 23.76 -3.45 -30.93
CA ASN A 162 24.99 -3.46 -30.10
C ASN A 162 24.76 -3.98 -28.67
N ASP A 163 23.60 -4.57 -28.36
CA ASP A 163 23.21 -5.03 -27.01
C ASP A 163 23.29 -3.93 -25.93
N ASN A 164 23.11 -2.67 -26.33
CA ASN A 164 23.12 -1.50 -25.45
C ASN A 164 21.72 -0.96 -25.14
N ALA A 165 20.68 -1.64 -25.59
CA ALA A 165 19.30 -1.23 -25.32
C ALA A 165 18.95 -1.39 -23.83
N TYR A 166 18.31 -0.36 -23.25
CA TYR A 166 17.92 -0.38 -21.85
C TYR A 166 16.63 0.41 -21.57
N VAL A 167 16.04 0.14 -20.41
CA VAL A 167 14.90 0.88 -19.88
C VAL A 167 15.34 1.59 -18.62
N TRP A 168 15.11 2.92 -18.56
CA TRP A 168 15.40 3.73 -17.39
C TRP A 168 14.11 3.95 -16.58
N ILE A 169 14.03 3.40 -15.36
CA ILE A 169 12.84 3.45 -14.53
C ILE A 169 12.91 4.64 -13.58
N GLU A 170 12.21 5.72 -13.90
CA GLU A 170 12.16 6.95 -13.08
C GLU A 170 10.78 7.24 -12.51
N LYS A 171 9.75 6.60 -13.06
CA LYS A 171 8.35 6.93 -12.82
C LYS A 171 7.56 5.70 -12.40
N GLU A 172 6.59 5.89 -11.54
CA GLU A 172 5.60 4.87 -11.22
C GLU A 172 4.20 5.45 -11.23
N LEU A 173 3.23 4.66 -11.64
CA LEU A 173 1.83 5.01 -11.51
C LEU A 173 1.26 4.43 -10.23
N THR A 174 0.90 5.29 -9.29
CA THR A 174 0.35 4.89 -7.99
C THR A 174 -1.06 5.41 -7.81
N ARG A 175 -1.95 4.56 -7.33
CA ARG A 175 -3.31 4.97 -6.96
C ARG A 175 -3.31 5.60 -5.58
N VAL A 176 -3.69 6.86 -5.50
CA VAL A 176 -3.76 7.63 -4.25
C VAL A 176 -5.18 8.13 -4.03
N ASP A 177 -5.60 8.23 -2.75
CA ASP A 177 -6.87 8.87 -2.38
C ASP A 177 -6.76 10.38 -2.58
N GLN A 178 -7.78 11.02 -3.20
CA GLN A 178 -7.81 12.46 -3.43
C GLN A 178 -7.62 13.25 -2.14
N ARG A 179 -8.19 12.79 -1.03
CA ARG A 179 -8.02 13.43 0.29
C ARG A 179 -6.58 13.52 0.76
N ALA A 180 -5.72 12.58 0.33
CA ALA A 180 -4.30 12.64 0.66
C ALA A 180 -3.59 13.71 -0.17
N ILE A 181 -3.98 13.89 -1.43
CA ILE A 181 -3.48 14.96 -2.30
C ILE A 181 -3.93 16.32 -1.76
N ASP A 182 -5.19 16.45 -1.38
CA ASP A 182 -5.75 17.70 -0.83
C ASP A 182 -5.05 18.10 0.49
N ALA A 183 -4.65 17.12 1.31
CA ALA A 183 -4.01 17.36 2.60
C ALA A 183 -2.50 17.66 2.51
N LEU A 184 -1.78 17.00 1.60
CA LEU A 184 -0.32 17.08 1.48
C LEU A 184 0.16 17.91 0.27
N GLY A 185 -0.75 18.26 -0.63
CA GLY A 185 -0.44 18.88 -1.92
C GLY A 185 0.07 17.88 -2.96
N GLU A 186 0.29 18.38 -4.16
CA GLU A 186 0.74 17.61 -5.33
C GLU A 186 2.27 17.45 -5.39
N LYS A 187 2.94 17.47 -4.27
CA LYS A 187 4.39 17.32 -4.23
C LYS A 187 4.81 15.98 -4.82
N ASP A 188 5.76 16.03 -5.75
CA ASP A 188 6.30 14.86 -6.48
C ASP A 188 5.28 14.15 -7.41
N ILE A 189 4.15 14.80 -7.74
CA ILE A 189 3.17 14.32 -8.72
C ILE A 189 3.47 14.94 -10.08
N LEU A 190 3.75 14.10 -11.08
CA LEU A 190 3.98 14.53 -12.46
C LEU A 190 2.68 14.74 -13.22
N PHE A 191 1.68 13.88 -12.95
CA PHE A 191 0.39 13.92 -13.62
C PHE A 191 -0.70 13.22 -12.80
N VAL A 192 -1.88 13.81 -12.74
CA VAL A 192 -3.07 13.23 -12.12
C VAL A 192 -4.07 12.83 -13.20
N PHE A 193 -4.35 11.52 -13.32
CA PHE A 193 -5.40 11.06 -14.21
C PHE A 193 -6.77 11.48 -13.68
N PRO A 194 -7.58 12.20 -14.46
CA PRO A 194 -8.90 12.61 -14.03
C PRO A 194 -9.76 11.38 -13.72
N ARG A 195 -10.53 11.46 -12.65
CA ARG A 195 -11.49 10.42 -12.29
C ARG A 195 -12.62 10.42 -13.31
N LEU A 196 -12.82 9.32 -14.01
CA LEU A 196 -14.01 9.17 -14.82
C LEU A 196 -15.24 9.05 -13.89
N MET A 197 -16.22 9.91 -14.09
CA MET A 197 -17.52 9.81 -13.45
C MET A 197 -18.11 8.42 -13.81
N GLY A 198 -18.28 7.55 -12.82
CA GLY A 198 -18.80 6.19 -13.05
C GLY A 198 -17.94 5.03 -12.54
N GLY A 199 -16.82 5.29 -11.87
CA GLY A 199 -16.11 4.30 -11.04
C GLY A 199 -15.26 3.26 -11.77
N ARG A 200 -15.06 3.38 -13.07
CA ARG A 200 -14.05 2.61 -13.80
C ARG A 200 -12.99 3.55 -14.35
N SER A 201 -11.75 3.43 -13.87
CA SER A 201 -10.62 4.04 -14.56
C SER A 201 -10.47 3.29 -15.89
N SER A 202 -10.83 3.89 -17.01
CA SER A 202 -10.37 3.40 -18.29
C SER A 202 -8.96 3.93 -18.49
N THR A 203 -7.98 3.09 -18.40
CA THR A 203 -6.70 3.30 -19.07
C THR A 203 -6.99 3.25 -20.58
N ARG A 204 -6.91 4.35 -21.26
CA ARG A 204 -6.70 4.41 -22.70
C ARG A 204 -5.26 4.78 -22.98
#